data_630e1adf9db98d9d10df92b4f0b7ae1b
#
_entry.id   630e1adf9db98d9d10df92b4f0b7ae1b
#
_cell.length_a   1.000
_cell.length_b   1.000
_cell.length_c   1.000
_cell.angle_alpha   90.00
_cell.angle_beta   90.00
_cell.angle_gamma   90.00
#
_symmetry.space_group_name_H-M   'P 1'
#
loop_
_entity.id
_entity.type
_entity.pdbx_description
1 polymer ?
#
loop_
_entity_poly.entity_id
_entity_poly.type
_entity_poly.pdbx_seq_one_letter_code
_entity_poly.pdbx_strand_id
1 'polypeptide(L)'
;YLMVITSSLSVYYLPRLAEIKSDVELRNEIFSIYKMVIPFLLLATLGIYGMRDIIITLLFNKEFEGMRELFAYQLLGDFFKIASWLLAYLMLARSMSKLFVVSEVLFSVSFALLAMCFIDMYGEIGATSAYALNYFLYLGVMMLVFRKLLFAKK
;
A
#
# COMPACT_ATOMS: atom_id res chain seq x y z
N TYR A 1 -5.08 9.22 -7.35
CA TYR A 1 -3.83 9.88 -7.78
C TYR A 1 -2.58 9.20 -7.23
N LEU A 2 -2.56 8.75 -5.97
CA LEU A 2 -1.41 8.03 -5.38
C LEU A 2 -1.06 6.73 -6.13
N MET A 3 -2.03 6.08 -6.76
CA MET A 3 -1.83 4.88 -7.60
C MET A 3 -0.93 5.13 -8.82
N VAL A 4 -0.88 6.37 -9.34
CA VAL A 4 0.00 6.73 -10.46
C VAL A 4 1.48 6.56 -10.06
N ILE A 5 1.81 6.85 -8.80
CA ILE A 5 3.16 6.65 -8.25
C ILE A 5 3.55 5.17 -8.34
N THR A 6 2.65 4.28 -7.95
CA THR A 6 2.91 2.83 -7.95
C THR A 6 3.06 2.26 -9.35
N SER A 7 2.22 2.68 -10.29
CA SER A 7 2.33 2.22 -11.68
C SER A 7 3.62 2.72 -12.35
N SER A 8 4.02 3.97 -12.10
CA SER A 8 5.27 4.50 -12.60
C SER A 8 6.50 3.78 -12.01
N LEU A 9 6.43 3.49 -10.70
CA LEU A 9 7.48 2.73 -10.02
C LEU A 9 7.58 1.30 -10.55
N SER A 10 6.46 0.63 -10.82
CA SER A 10 6.46 -0.75 -11.29
C SER A 10 7.15 -0.91 -12.66
N VAL A 11 6.91 0.04 -13.57
CA VAL A 11 7.52 0.02 -14.92
C VAL A 11 9.05 0.09 -14.85
N TYR A 12 9.59 0.87 -13.91
CA TYR A 12 11.04 1.05 -13.78
C TYR A 12 11.69 -0.01 -12.90
N TYR A 13 11.11 -0.31 -11.75
CA TYR A 13 11.76 -1.16 -10.75
C TYR A 13 11.56 -2.66 -10.99
N LEU A 14 10.46 -3.08 -11.60
CA LEU A 14 10.22 -4.51 -11.84
C LEU A 14 11.32 -5.16 -12.71
N PRO A 15 11.70 -4.59 -13.88
CA PRO A 15 12.82 -5.14 -14.67
C PRO A 15 14.13 -5.10 -13.90
N ARG A 16 14.43 -3.99 -13.23
CA ARG A 16 15.65 -3.82 -12.45
C ARG A 16 15.80 -4.84 -11.33
N LEU A 17 14.72 -5.11 -10.57
CA LEU A 17 14.73 -6.12 -9.52
C LEU A 17 14.87 -7.53 -10.08
N ALA A 18 14.39 -7.79 -11.30
CA ALA A 18 14.50 -9.09 -11.95
C ALA A 18 15.94 -9.39 -12.44
N GLU A 19 16.71 -8.36 -12.77
CA GLU A 19 18.11 -8.49 -13.22
C GLU A 19 19.08 -8.79 -12.07
N ILE A 20 18.78 -8.36 -10.85
CA ILE A 20 19.65 -8.54 -9.68
C ILE A 20 19.61 -10.00 -9.22
N LYS A 21 20.75 -10.70 -9.31
CA LYS A 21 20.88 -12.09 -8.89
C LYS A 21 21.36 -12.27 -7.45
N SER A 22 22.08 -11.28 -6.92
CA SER A 22 22.63 -11.30 -5.56
C SER A 22 21.58 -10.85 -4.54
N ASP A 23 21.34 -11.66 -3.50
CA ASP A 23 20.40 -11.31 -2.42
C ASP A 23 20.85 -10.09 -1.61
N VAL A 24 22.16 -9.84 -1.51
CA VAL A 24 22.73 -8.68 -0.83
C VAL A 24 22.43 -7.40 -1.64
N GLU A 25 22.67 -7.43 -2.94
CA GLU A 25 22.38 -6.31 -3.84
C GLU A 25 20.89 -6.03 -3.91
N LEU A 26 20.08 -7.08 -4.00
CA LEU A 26 18.62 -6.98 -4.01
C LEU A 26 18.08 -6.31 -2.74
N ARG A 27 18.59 -6.74 -1.58
CA ARG A 27 18.22 -6.13 -0.31
C ARG A 27 18.59 -4.63 -0.27
N ASN A 28 19.81 -4.29 -0.69
CA ASN A 28 20.26 -2.89 -0.71
C ASN A 28 19.39 -2.04 -1.67
N GLU A 29 19.04 -2.58 -2.83
CA GLU A 29 18.16 -1.92 -3.78
C GLU A 29 16.76 -1.69 -3.19
N ILE A 30 16.16 -2.70 -2.54
CA ILE A 30 14.86 -2.58 -1.87
C ILE A 30 14.90 -1.49 -0.79
N PHE A 31 15.93 -1.50 0.07
CA PHE A 31 16.06 -0.46 1.09
C PHE A 31 16.27 0.93 0.48
N SER A 32 17.00 1.04 -0.62
CA SER A 32 17.17 2.30 -1.35
C SER A 32 15.83 2.82 -1.88
N ILE A 33 15.00 1.93 -2.47
CA ILE A 33 13.66 2.27 -2.95
C ILE A 33 12.77 2.75 -1.78
N TYR A 34 12.74 1.99 -0.68
CA TYR A 34 11.95 2.38 0.49
C TYR A 34 12.41 3.71 1.08
N LYS A 35 13.72 3.95 1.17
CA LYS A 35 14.29 5.20 1.68
C LYS A 35 13.88 6.42 0.82
N MET A 36 13.66 6.22 -0.47
CA MET A 36 13.20 7.28 -1.37
C MET A 36 11.68 7.40 -1.36
N VAL A 37 10.97 6.28 -1.47
CA VAL A 37 9.50 6.26 -1.66
C VAL A 37 8.75 6.61 -0.38
N ILE A 38 9.17 6.06 0.78
CA ILE A 38 8.43 6.27 2.03
C ILE A 38 8.37 7.74 2.47
N PRO A 39 9.48 8.52 2.49
CA PRO A 39 9.41 9.94 2.82
C PRO A 39 8.55 10.75 1.85
N PHE A 40 8.67 10.45 0.55
CA PHE A 40 7.84 11.10 -0.47
C PHE A 40 6.35 10.77 -0.29
N LEU A 41 6.05 9.51 -0.03
CA LEU A 41 4.68 9.03 0.22
C LEU A 41 4.09 9.66 1.49
N LEU A 42 4.88 9.77 2.56
CA LEU A 42 4.48 10.47 3.79
C LEU A 42 4.17 11.94 3.54
N LEU A 43 5.05 12.64 2.82
CA LEU A 43 4.83 14.05 2.47
C LEU A 43 3.56 14.22 1.62
N ALA A 44 3.36 13.36 0.62
CA ALA A 44 2.17 13.39 -0.22
C ALA A 44 0.89 13.11 0.61
N THR A 45 0.91 12.09 1.46
CA THR A 45 -0.21 11.73 2.33
C THR A 45 -0.55 12.86 3.31
N LEU A 46 0.45 13.45 3.98
CA LEU A 46 0.27 14.58 4.89
C LEU A 46 -0.19 15.84 4.14
N GLY A 47 0.33 16.09 2.94
CA GLY A 47 -0.09 17.20 2.09
C GLY A 47 -1.56 17.08 1.68
N ILE A 48 -1.98 15.92 1.20
CA ILE A 48 -3.39 15.65 0.84
C ILE A 48 -4.28 15.77 2.07
N TYR A 49 -3.85 15.21 3.22
CA TYR A 49 -4.60 15.30 4.46
C TYR A 49 -4.76 16.75 4.95
N GLY A 50 -3.70 17.55 4.87
CA GLY A 50 -3.73 18.99 5.22
C GLY A 50 -4.61 19.81 4.28
N MET A 51 -4.68 19.42 3.01
CA MET A 51 -5.50 20.09 1.99
C MET A 51 -6.91 19.50 1.86
N ARG A 52 -7.29 18.52 2.68
CA ARG A 52 -8.57 17.79 2.55
C ARG A 52 -9.78 18.72 2.49
N ASP A 53 -9.81 19.78 3.30
CA ASP A 53 -10.92 20.70 3.37
C ASP A 53 -11.07 21.51 2.08
N ILE A 54 -9.95 21.92 1.49
CA ILE A 54 -9.91 22.60 0.19
C ILE A 54 -10.35 21.63 -0.91
N ILE A 55 -9.87 20.38 -0.86
CA ILE A 55 -10.21 19.34 -1.84
C ILE A 55 -11.71 19.03 -1.78
N ILE A 56 -12.28 18.88 -0.58
CA ILE A 56 -13.71 18.61 -0.39
C ILE A 56 -14.54 19.80 -0.91
N THR A 57 -14.17 21.02 -0.55
CA THR A 57 -14.92 22.21 -0.97
C THR A 57 -14.84 22.48 -2.46
N LEU A 58 -13.70 22.15 -3.11
CA LEU A 58 -13.48 22.42 -4.52
C LEU A 58 -14.10 21.35 -5.44
N LEU A 59 -14.03 20.08 -5.03
CA LEU A 59 -14.44 18.94 -5.87
C LEU A 59 -15.81 18.36 -5.49
N PHE A 60 -16.31 18.65 -4.29
CA PHE A 60 -17.56 18.07 -3.78
C PHE A 60 -18.47 19.16 -3.23
N ASN A 61 -19.78 18.89 -3.19
CA ASN A 61 -20.79 19.77 -2.60
C ASN A 61 -20.83 19.62 -1.08
N LYS A 62 -21.48 20.56 -0.37
CA LYS A 62 -21.62 20.57 1.10
C LYS A 62 -22.20 19.29 1.72
N GLU A 63 -22.92 18.49 0.93
CA GLU A 63 -23.48 17.19 1.36
C GLU A 63 -22.39 16.14 1.69
N PHE A 64 -21.15 16.36 1.24
CA PHE A 64 -20.02 15.46 1.43
C PHE A 64 -19.10 15.82 2.60
N GLU A 65 -19.55 16.67 3.54
CA GLU A 65 -18.75 17.01 4.73
C GLU A 65 -18.39 15.77 5.59
N GLY A 66 -19.25 14.74 5.59
CA GLY A 66 -18.98 13.44 6.23
C GLY A 66 -17.75 12.69 5.68
N MET A 67 -17.34 12.97 4.44
CA MET A 67 -16.13 12.39 3.85
C MET A 67 -14.83 12.82 4.55
N ARG A 68 -14.88 13.88 5.35
CA ARG A 68 -13.73 14.42 6.08
C ARG A 68 -13.06 13.37 6.98
N GLU A 69 -13.88 12.57 7.66
CA GLU A 69 -13.40 11.50 8.54
C GLU A 69 -12.85 10.31 7.75
N LEU A 70 -13.38 10.06 6.54
CA LEU A 70 -12.94 8.98 5.67
C LEU A 70 -11.52 9.19 5.13
N PHE A 71 -11.09 10.46 4.95
CA PHE A 71 -9.78 10.80 4.40
C PHE A 71 -8.62 10.21 5.19
N ALA A 72 -8.70 10.24 6.53
CA ALA A 72 -7.62 9.72 7.38
C ALA A 72 -7.38 8.23 7.15
N TYR A 73 -8.44 7.43 7.24
CA TYR A 73 -8.35 5.97 7.07
C TYR A 73 -8.02 5.58 5.64
N GLN A 74 -8.59 6.29 4.64
CA GLN A 74 -8.29 6.05 3.24
C GLN A 74 -6.82 6.31 2.93
N LEU A 75 -6.27 7.43 3.38
CA LEU A 75 -4.87 7.78 3.16
C LEU A 75 -3.91 6.85 3.89
N LEU A 76 -4.26 6.40 5.11
CA LEU A 76 -3.50 5.36 5.81
C LEU A 76 -3.51 4.04 5.03
N GLY A 77 -4.66 3.64 4.52
CA GLY A 77 -4.79 2.45 3.68
C GLY A 77 -3.95 2.55 2.40
N ASP A 78 -3.98 3.68 1.72
CA ASP A 78 -3.18 3.93 0.53
C ASP A 78 -1.68 3.90 0.84
N PHE A 79 -1.26 4.45 1.98
CA PHE A 79 0.12 4.38 2.45
C PHE A 79 0.58 2.93 2.64
N PHE A 80 -0.18 2.12 3.39
CA PHE A 80 0.15 0.71 3.60
C PHE A 80 0.09 -0.10 2.32
N LYS A 81 -0.87 0.19 1.43
CA LYS A 81 -1.00 -0.45 0.13
C LYS A 81 0.25 -0.22 -0.73
N ILE A 82 0.68 1.01 -0.89
CA ILE A 82 1.85 1.35 -1.70
C ILE A 82 3.11 0.72 -1.10
N ALA A 83 3.26 0.80 0.23
CA ALA A 83 4.37 0.17 0.93
C ALA A 83 4.40 -1.36 0.72
N SER A 84 3.26 -2.03 0.79
CA SER A 84 3.18 -3.49 0.57
C SER A 84 3.42 -3.89 -0.89
N TRP A 85 2.94 -3.10 -1.85
CA TRP A 85 3.11 -3.38 -3.26
C TRP A 85 4.57 -3.37 -3.72
N LEU A 86 5.42 -2.57 -3.10
CA LEU A 86 6.86 -2.64 -3.37
C LEU A 86 7.45 -4.05 -3.11
N LEU A 87 6.99 -4.72 -2.04
CA LEU A 87 7.36 -6.11 -1.77
C LEU A 87 6.61 -7.11 -2.67
N ALA A 88 5.35 -6.85 -2.99
CA ALA A 88 4.58 -7.70 -3.88
C ALA A 88 5.19 -7.75 -5.29
N TYR A 89 5.70 -6.64 -5.81
CA TYR A 89 6.44 -6.61 -7.08
C TYR A 89 7.72 -7.43 -7.04
N LEU A 90 8.34 -7.58 -5.88
CA LEU A 90 9.48 -8.47 -5.72
C LEU A 90 9.11 -9.94 -5.96
N MET A 91 7.89 -10.38 -5.61
CA MET A 91 7.40 -11.71 -5.95
C MET A 91 7.37 -11.92 -7.48
N LEU A 92 6.91 -10.90 -8.23
CA LEU A 92 6.88 -10.97 -9.70
C LEU A 92 8.29 -11.00 -10.28
N ALA A 93 9.19 -10.14 -9.79
CA ALA A 93 10.59 -10.10 -10.21
C ALA A 93 11.33 -11.42 -9.96
N ARG A 94 10.96 -12.15 -8.89
CA ARG A 94 11.54 -13.46 -8.52
C ARG A 94 10.75 -14.65 -9.09
N SER A 95 9.89 -14.43 -10.08
CA SER A 95 9.05 -15.46 -10.71
C SER A 95 8.16 -16.25 -9.74
N MET A 96 7.78 -15.63 -8.59
CA MET A 96 6.88 -16.20 -7.59
C MET A 96 5.42 -15.83 -7.90
N SER A 97 5.02 -15.85 -9.18
CA SER A 97 3.72 -15.37 -9.67
C SER A 97 2.53 -16.09 -9.01
N LYS A 98 2.67 -17.38 -8.69
CA LYS A 98 1.61 -18.12 -7.98
C LYS A 98 1.36 -17.54 -6.58
N LEU A 99 2.43 -17.26 -5.83
CA LEU A 99 2.32 -16.69 -4.49
C LEU A 99 1.73 -15.27 -4.54
N PHE A 100 2.13 -14.48 -5.53
CA PHE A 100 1.56 -13.16 -5.79
C PHE A 100 0.06 -13.25 -6.02
N VAL A 101 -0.41 -14.08 -6.97
CA VAL A 101 -1.84 -14.21 -7.28
C VAL A 101 -2.63 -14.72 -6.07
N VAL A 102 -2.11 -15.72 -5.36
CA VAL A 102 -2.76 -16.25 -4.15
C VAL A 102 -2.88 -15.17 -3.07
N SER A 103 -1.84 -14.37 -2.83
CA SER A 103 -1.89 -13.28 -1.85
C SER A 103 -2.90 -12.20 -2.25
N GLU A 104 -2.93 -11.79 -3.53
CA GLU A 104 -3.89 -10.79 -4.03
C GLU A 104 -5.34 -11.26 -3.88
N VAL A 105 -5.63 -12.51 -4.26
CA VAL A 105 -6.98 -13.08 -4.11
C VAL A 105 -7.38 -13.17 -2.63
N LEU A 106 -6.48 -13.68 -1.78
CA LEU A 106 -6.74 -13.85 -0.35
C LEU A 106 -7.03 -12.51 0.33
N PHE A 107 -6.22 -11.48 0.06
CA PHE A 107 -6.42 -10.16 0.64
C PHE A 107 -7.57 -9.38 0.01
N SER A 108 -7.94 -9.66 -1.24
CA SER A 108 -9.18 -9.14 -1.83
C SER A 108 -10.43 -9.70 -1.15
N VAL A 109 -10.45 -11.02 -0.89
CA VAL A 109 -11.54 -11.66 -0.12
C VAL A 109 -11.56 -11.16 1.32
N SER A 110 -10.39 -11.09 1.97
CA SER A 110 -10.26 -10.55 3.33
C SER A 110 -10.82 -9.12 3.43
N PHE A 111 -10.47 -8.27 2.49
CA PHE A 111 -11.00 -6.90 2.43
C PHE A 111 -12.53 -6.89 2.32
N ALA A 112 -13.11 -7.70 1.43
CA ALA A 112 -14.56 -7.76 1.27
C ALA A 112 -15.26 -8.18 2.58
N LEU A 113 -14.74 -9.21 3.27
CA LEU A 113 -15.28 -9.66 4.55
C LEU A 113 -15.13 -8.61 5.66
N LEU A 114 -13.95 -8.00 5.78
CA LEU A 114 -13.71 -6.92 6.75
C LEU A 114 -14.61 -5.72 6.48
N ALA A 115 -14.77 -5.33 5.20
CA ALA A 115 -15.62 -4.21 4.82
C ALA A 115 -17.09 -4.47 5.19
N MET A 116 -17.61 -5.68 4.94
CA MET A 116 -18.98 -6.05 5.35
C MET A 116 -19.14 -5.89 6.86
N CYS A 117 -18.27 -6.53 7.66
CA CYS A 117 -18.35 -6.45 9.12
C CYS A 117 -18.21 -5.02 9.66
N PHE A 118 -17.30 -4.23 9.09
CA PHE A 118 -17.01 -2.89 9.59
C PHE A 118 -18.06 -1.87 9.16
N ILE A 119 -18.67 -2.03 7.99
CA ILE A 119 -19.79 -1.18 7.55
C ILE A 119 -20.99 -1.40 8.46
N ASP A 120 -21.28 -2.64 8.83
CA ASP A 120 -22.38 -2.94 9.76
C ASP A 120 -22.17 -2.32 11.16
N MET A 121 -20.90 -2.18 11.60
CA MET A 121 -20.56 -1.65 12.92
C MET A 121 -20.36 -0.13 12.96
N TYR A 122 -19.77 0.44 11.89
CA TYR A 122 -19.27 1.81 11.88
C TYR A 122 -19.79 2.66 10.70
N GLY A 123 -20.71 2.10 9.88
CA GLY A 123 -21.23 2.80 8.71
C GLY A 123 -20.14 3.05 7.65
N GLU A 124 -20.18 4.21 7.03
CA GLU A 124 -19.27 4.58 5.92
C GLU A 124 -17.78 4.57 6.32
N ILE A 125 -17.46 4.95 7.57
CA ILE A 125 -16.10 4.90 8.12
C ILE A 125 -15.58 3.45 8.18
N GLY A 126 -16.50 2.49 8.34
CA GLY A 126 -16.17 1.07 8.36
C GLY A 126 -15.45 0.61 7.09
N ALA A 127 -15.87 1.05 5.92
CA ALA A 127 -15.25 0.66 4.66
C ALA A 127 -13.78 1.11 4.57
N THR A 128 -13.49 2.36 4.92
CA THR A 128 -12.13 2.92 4.84
C THR A 128 -11.23 2.40 5.96
N SER A 129 -11.76 2.16 7.16
CA SER A 129 -11.01 1.54 8.25
C SER A 129 -10.69 0.07 7.97
N ALA A 130 -11.63 -0.69 7.39
CA ALA A 130 -11.38 -2.06 6.90
C ALA A 130 -10.28 -2.07 5.82
N TYR A 131 -10.31 -1.11 4.90
CA TYR A 131 -9.28 -0.93 3.88
C TYR A 131 -7.90 -0.70 4.49
N ALA A 132 -7.79 0.22 5.43
CA ALA A 132 -6.53 0.51 6.13
C ALA A 132 -6.00 -0.70 6.89
N LEU A 133 -6.87 -1.40 7.63
CA LEU A 133 -6.50 -2.61 8.37
C LEU A 133 -6.05 -3.73 7.43
N ASN A 134 -6.78 -3.96 6.35
CA ASN A 134 -6.46 -5.01 5.38
C ASN A 134 -5.06 -4.80 4.78
N TYR A 135 -4.73 -3.58 4.35
CA TYR A 135 -3.40 -3.30 3.79
C TYR A 135 -2.30 -3.22 4.84
N PHE A 136 -2.60 -2.86 6.07
CA PHE A 136 -1.65 -3.00 7.18
C PHE A 136 -1.28 -4.47 7.40
N LEU A 137 -2.28 -5.38 7.43
CA LEU A 137 -2.05 -6.82 7.54
C LEU A 137 -1.30 -7.36 6.31
N TYR A 138 -1.65 -6.90 5.12
CA TYR A 138 -0.96 -7.28 3.89
C TYR A 138 0.53 -6.91 3.94
N LEU A 139 0.85 -5.70 4.37
CA LEU A 139 2.24 -5.27 4.56
C LEU A 139 2.96 -6.18 5.57
N GLY A 140 2.33 -6.51 6.69
CA GLY A 140 2.87 -7.43 7.69
C GLY A 140 3.19 -8.81 7.11
N VAL A 141 2.27 -9.38 6.33
CA VAL A 141 2.48 -10.67 5.66
C VAL A 141 3.61 -10.58 4.63
N MET A 142 3.68 -9.50 3.84
CA MET A 142 4.79 -9.30 2.89
C MET A 142 6.15 -9.21 3.60
N MET A 143 6.24 -8.51 4.73
CA MET A 143 7.46 -8.46 5.52
C MET A 143 7.83 -9.84 6.08
N LEU A 144 6.85 -10.65 6.49
CA LEU A 144 7.10 -12.02 6.96
C LEU A 144 7.59 -12.94 5.84
N VAL A 145 7.01 -12.86 4.66
CA VAL A 145 7.43 -13.63 3.47
C VAL A 145 8.89 -13.33 3.13
N PHE A 146 9.24 -12.06 3.14
CA PHE A 146 10.60 -11.61 2.79
C PHE A 146 11.52 -11.43 3.99
N ARG A 147 11.14 -11.92 5.20
CA ARG A 147 11.94 -11.72 6.42
C ARG A 147 13.39 -12.17 6.30
N LYS A 148 13.64 -13.30 5.61
CA LYS A 148 15.00 -13.82 5.42
C LYS A 148 15.85 -12.87 4.57
N LEU A 149 15.26 -12.27 3.54
CA LEU A 149 15.93 -11.30 2.68
C LEU A 149 16.14 -9.96 3.40
N LEU A 150 15.10 -9.47 4.09
CA LEU A 150 15.12 -8.14 4.72
C LEU A 150 15.99 -8.12 5.98
N PHE A 151 15.96 -9.18 6.80
CA PHE A 151 16.60 -9.26 8.11
C PHE A 151 17.77 -10.25 8.19
N ALA A 152 18.29 -10.78 7.06
CA ALA A 152 19.49 -11.59 7.06
C ALA A 152 20.63 -10.75 7.67
N LYS A 153 21.15 -11.18 8.82
CA LYS A 153 22.40 -10.63 9.38
C LYS A 153 23.53 -10.90 8.37
N LYS A 154 24.40 -9.90 8.19
CA LYS A 154 25.68 -10.07 7.48
C LYS A 154 26.51 -11.15 8.11
#